data_f0bb6737f6736fdea1d37bed5a2a382e
#
_entry.id   f0bb6737f6736fdea1d37bed5a2a382e
#
_cell.length_a   1.000
_cell.length_b   1.000
_cell.length_c   1.000
_cell.angle_alpha   90.00
_cell.angle_beta   90.00
_cell.angle_gamma   90.00
#
_symmetry.space_group_name_H-M   'P 1'
#
loop_
_entity.id
_entity.type
_entity.pdbx_description
1 polymer ?
#
loop_
_entity_poly.entity_id
_entity_poly.type
_entity_poly.pdbx_seq_one_letter_code
_entity_poly.pdbx_strand_id
1 'polypeptide(L)'
;MVSDFESNDKITEIELLMHYNPKVINRKIKEMRSQIESLYHLNMNHVITNENDMLVSVSYPLDKLVLYIIEEKDKLEYYMKTAQARLNLFKDIIKNYSKNEQQDVMRYMLSSGKVKNERVIERLKVDIYKVESEKRQERQNKREELYRKEFDKHLDQVKKTFIDKHDINGNVPIFINIGEWDGDDEELDKTVKEISDANPNHTVIVDDIPLED
;
A
#
# COMPACT_ATOMS: atom_id res chain seq x y z
N MET A 1 -20.26 -26.81 1.76
CA MET A 1 -19.35 -26.66 2.90
C MET A 1 -18.75 -25.27 2.81
N VAL A 2 -19.34 -24.33 3.53
CA VAL A 2 -18.81 -22.95 3.65
C VAL A 2 -17.73 -23.05 4.71
N SER A 3 -16.47 -22.86 4.32
CA SER A 3 -15.38 -22.78 5.28
C SER A 3 -15.58 -21.49 6.06
N ASP A 4 -15.85 -21.62 7.34
CA ASP A 4 -15.82 -20.54 8.30
C ASP A 4 -14.42 -19.90 8.23
N PHE A 5 -14.34 -18.75 7.60
CA PHE A 5 -13.20 -17.85 7.79
C PHE A 5 -13.30 -17.36 9.23
N GLU A 6 -12.67 -18.09 10.15
CA GLU A 6 -12.34 -17.54 11.44
C GLU A 6 -11.59 -16.23 11.18
N SER A 7 -12.18 -15.12 11.58
CA SER A 7 -11.51 -13.82 11.57
C SER A 7 -10.29 -13.95 12.48
N ASN A 8 -9.13 -14.12 11.89
CA ASN A 8 -7.87 -14.25 12.62
C ASN A 8 -7.48 -12.88 13.17
N ASP A 9 -8.05 -12.50 14.31
CA ASP A 9 -7.71 -11.27 15.04
C ASP A 9 -6.33 -11.35 15.72
N LYS A 10 -5.42 -12.14 15.13
CA LYS A 10 -4.04 -12.33 15.60
C LYS A 10 -3.09 -12.62 14.43
N ILE A 11 -1.84 -12.20 14.58
CA ILE A 11 -0.79 -12.55 13.61
C ILE A 11 -0.39 -14.02 13.76
N THR A 12 0.13 -14.62 12.70
CA THR A 12 0.66 -15.98 12.74
C THR A 12 2.02 -16.04 13.46
N GLU A 13 2.41 -17.22 13.93
CA GLU A 13 3.77 -17.42 14.52
C GLU A 13 4.88 -17.15 13.49
N ILE A 14 4.62 -17.49 12.23
CA ILE A 14 5.58 -17.26 11.14
C ILE A 14 5.76 -15.75 10.94
N GLU A 15 4.67 -14.98 10.87
CA GLU A 15 4.74 -13.51 10.75
C GLU A 15 5.46 -12.89 11.93
N LEU A 16 5.17 -13.36 13.16
CA LEU A 16 5.84 -12.89 14.36
C LEU A 16 7.35 -13.11 14.29
N LEU A 17 7.80 -14.30 13.90
CA LEU A 17 9.23 -14.59 13.77
C LEU A 17 9.89 -13.90 12.59
N MET A 18 9.21 -13.76 11.45
CA MET A 18 9.79 -13.16 10.25
C MET A 18 9.92 -11.64 10.35
N HIS A 19 8.95 -10.99 11.00
CA HIS A 19 8.84 -9.53 10.99
C HIS A 19 9.33 -8.85 12.28
N TYR A 20 9.42 -9.58 13.39
CA TYR A 20 9.74 -9.01 14.70
C TYR A 20 10.97 -9.67 15.37
N ASN A 21 11.54 -10.72 14.76
CA ASN A 21 12.75 -11.34 15.29
C ASN A 21 14.02 -10.62 14.77
N PRO A 22 14.80 -9.96 15.66
CA PRO A 22 16.01 -9.24 15.24
C PRO A 22 17.04 -10.11 14.51
N LYS A 23 17.15 -11.39 14.87
CA LYS A 23 18.08 -12.32 14.19
C LYS A 23 17.68 -12.55 12.73
N VAL A 24 16.39 -12.78 12.47
CA VAL A 24 15.85 -13.00 11.13
C VAL A 24 15.99 -11.74 10.28
N ILE A 25 15.62 -10.59 10.85
CA ILE A 25 15.76 -9.29 10.19
C ILE A 25 17.23 -9.02 9.80
N ASN A 26 18.17 -9.16 10.74
CA ASN A 26 19.58 -8.90 10.47
C ASN A 26 20.16 -9.88 9.42
N ARG A 27 19.73 -11.15 9.43
CA ARG A 27 20.11 -12.10 8.38
C ARG A 27 19.60 -11.65 7.02
N LYS A 28 18.33 -11.24 6.92
CA LYS A 28 17.73 -10.76 5.66
C LYS A 28 18.45 -9.52 5.13
N ILE A 29 18.78 -8.56 6.00
CA ILE A 29 19.55 -7.36 5.63
C ILE A 29 20.94 -7.77 5.09
N LYS A 30 21.61 -8.73 5.74
CA LYS A 30 22.91 -9.22 5.29
C LYS A 30 22.81 -9.91 3.92
N GLU A 31 21.80 -10.74 3.72
CA GLU A 31 21.52 -11.39 2.45
C GLU A 31 21.29 -10.38 1.32
N MET A 32 20.44 -9.37 1.55
CA MET A 32 20.17 -8.31 0.56
C MET A 32 21.44 -7.51 0.22
N ARG A 33 22.27 -7.18 1.22
CA ARG A 33 23.57 -6.52 0.98
C ARG A 33 24.48 -7.36 0.12
N SER A 34 24.61 -8.65 0.44
CA SER A 34 25.43 -9.58 -0.33
C SER A 34 24.94 -9.75 -1.76
N GLN A 35 23.60 -9.74 -1.96
CA GLN A 35 23.00 -9.74 -3.31
C GLN A 35 23.39 -8.48 -4.10
N ILE A 36 23.28 -7.31 -3.47
CA ILE A 36 23.69 -6.03 -4.09
C ILE A 36 25.18 -6.04 -4.43
N GLU A 37 26.04 -6.52 -3.52
CA GLU A 37 27.48 -6.65 -3.76
C GLU A 37 27.76 -7.58 -4.95
N SER A 38 27.04 -8.69 -5.08
CA SER A 38 27.22 -9.60 -6.22
C SER A 38 26.89 -8.98 -7.57
N LEU A 39 25.97 -7.98 -7.61
CA LEU A 39 25.63 -7.30 -8.85
C LEU A 39 26.79 -6.47 -9.42
N TYR A 40 27.68 -5.96 -8.58
CA TYR A 40 28.87 -5.24 -9.03
C TYR A 40 29.86 -6.13 -9.80
N HIS A 41 29.82 -7.44 -9.56
CA HIS A 41 30.65 -8.39 -10.27
C HIS A 41 30.06 -8.78 -11.65
N LEU A 42 28.78 -8.53 -11.90
CA LEU A 42 28.13 -8.80 -13.19
C LEU A 42 28.63 -7.89 -14.33
N ASN A 43 29.34 -6.81 -14.01
CA ASN A 43 29.98 -5.95 -15.03
C ASN A 43 31.24 -6.58 -15.64
N MET A 44 31.71 -7.70 -15.10
CA MET A 44 32.82 -8.43 -15.71
C MET A 44 32.33 -9.18 -16.94
N ASN A 45 33.12 -9.10 -18.02
CA ASN A 45 32.85 -9.89 -19.22
C ASN A 45 32.84 -11.37 -18.89
N HIS A 46 31.70 -12.00 -19.06
CA HIS A 46 31.58 -13.46 -18.91
C HIS A 46 31.77 -14.10 -20.28
N VAL A 47 32.65 -15.08 -20.35
CA VAL A 47 32.83 -15.88 -21.56
C VAL A 47 31.91 -17.08 -21.45
N ILE A 48 30.95 -17.18 -22.36
CA ILE A 48 30.05 -18.33 -22.48
C ILE A 48 30.29 -19.05 -23.80
N THR A 49 30.05 -20.35 -23.81
CA THR A 49 30.06 -21.12 -25.06
C THR A 49 28.68 -21.00 -25.69
N ASN A 50 28.61 -20.59 -26.95
CA ASN A 50 27.37 -20.57 -27.70
C ASN A 50 27.01 -21.98 -28.24
N GLU A 51 25.87 -22.10 -28.91
CA GLU A 51 25.39 -23.35 -29.52
C GLU A 51 26.33 -23.98 -30.54
N ASN A 52 27.33 -23.22 -31.03
CA ASN A 52 28.35 -23.65 -31.99
C ASN A 52 29.72 -23.88 -31.35
N ASP A 53 29.78 -24.13 -30.02
CA ASP A 53 31.00 -24.29 -29.23
C ASP A 53 32.01 -23.13 -29.33
N MET A 54 31.57 -21.94 -29.78
CA MET A 54 32.42 -20.75 -29.81
C MET A 54 32.30 -19.97 -28.49
N LEU A 55 33.45 -19.48 -28.01
CA LEU A 55 33.53 -18.63 -26.83
C LEU A 55 33.04 -17.20 -27.21
N VAL A 56 31.92 -16.81 -26.61
CA VAL A 56 31.34 -15.48 -26.80
C VAL A 56 31.43 -14.70 -25.50
N SER A 57 31.96 -13.47 -25.60
CA SER A 57 31.96 -12.56 -24.45
C SER A 57 30.61 -11.90 -24.32
N VAL A 58 29.95 -12.10 -23.19
CA VAL A 58 28.67 -11.47 -22.87
C VAL A 58 28.86 -10.51 -21.72
N SER A 59 28.48 -9.25 -21.91
CA SER A 59 28.42 -8.25 -20.85
C SER A 59 26.98 -7.81 -20.61
N TYR A 60 26.66 -7.57 -19.37
CA TYR A 60 25.37 -6.96 -19.02
C TYR A 60 25.38 -5.48 -19.42
N PRO A 61 24.32 -4.93 -20.05
CA PRO A 61 24.27 -3.52 -20.37
C PRO A 61 24.43 -2.66 -19.11
N LEU A 62 25.47 -1.83 -19.09
CA LEU A 62 25.87 -1.07 -17.90
C LEU A 62 24.74 -0.21 -17.34
N ASP A 63 24.01 0.47 -18.23
CA ASP A 63 22.90 1.35 -17.81
C ASP A 63 21.80 0.58 -17.08
N LYS A 64 21.43 -0.60 -17.59
CA LYS A 64 20.42 -1.46 -16.94
C LYS A 64 20.91 -2.00 -15.61
N LEU A 65 22.20 -2.35 -15.52
CA LEU A 65 22.81 -2.84 -14.29
C LEU A 65 22.82 -1.75 -13.21
N VAL A 66 23.18 -0.52 -13.58
CA VAL A 66 23.18 0.62 -12.64
C VAL A 66 21.78 0.89 -12.10
N LEU A 67 20.77 0.94 -12.97
CA LEU A 67 19.37 1.12 -12.55
C LEU A 67 18.92 0.00 -11.60
N TYR A 68 19.24 -1.23 -11.94
CA TYR A 68 18.89 -2.39 -11.09
C TYR A 68 19.57 -2.33 -9.71
N ILE A 69 20.85 -1.93 -9.65
CA ILE A 69 21.57 -1.74 -8.38
C ILE A 69 20.91 -0.64 -7.53
N ILE A 70 20.47 0.46 -8.17
CA ILE A 70 19.77 1.55 -7.47
C ILE A 70 18.45 1.03 -6.89
N GLU A 71 17.64 0.34 -7.69
CA GLU A 71 16.37 -0.23 -7.24
C GLU A 71 16.55 -1.20 -6.05
N GLU A 72 17.57 -2.07 -6.10
CA GLU A 72 17.83 -3.01 -5.00
C GLU A 72 18.33 -2.29 -3.74
N LYS A 73 19.09 -1.21 -3.86
CA LYS A 73 19.46 -0.36 -2.72
C LYS A 73 18.24 0.33 -2.10
N ASP A 74 17.35 0.85 -2.92
CA ASP A 74 16.11 1.49 -2.45
C ASP A 74 15.21 0.47 -1.73
N LYS A 75 15.09 -0.75 -2.26
CA LYS A 75 14.38 -1.86 -1.60
C LYS A 75 15.00 -2.21 -0.25
N LEU A 76 16.33 -2.26 -0.17
CA LEU A 76 17.04 -2.50 1.08
C LEU A 76 16.78 -1.39 2.11
N GLU A 77 16.87 -0.13 1.70
CA GLU A 77 16.61 1.01 2.58
C GLU A 77 15.17 1.01 3.10
N TYR A 78 14.20 0.77 2.21
CA TYR A 78 12.81 0.64 2.58
C TYR A 78 12.58 -0.51 3.57
N TYR A 79 13.20 -1.67 3.32
CA TYR A 79 13.13 -2.81 4.22
C TYR A 79 13.71 -2.48 5.61
N MET A 80 14.88 -1.83 5.66
CA MET A 80 15.52 -1.42 6.91
C MET A 80 14.63 -0.45 7.72
N LYS A 81 14.06 0.58 7.08
CA LYS A 81 13.14 1.53 7.71
C LYS A 81 11.90 0.83 8.28
N THR A 82 11.31 -0.05 7.49
CA THR A 82 10.11 -0.81 7.89
C THR A 82 10.42 -1.78 9.03
N ALA A 83 11.53 -2.50 8.97
CA ALA A 83 11.96 -3.42 10.00
C ALA A 83 12.26 -2.68 11.33
N GLN A 84 12.92 -1.53 11.26
CA GLN A 84 13.18 -0.71 12.45
C GLN A 84 11.88 -0.22 13.09
N ALA A 85 10.91 0.21 12.30
CA ALA A 85 9.60 0.63 12.80
C ALA A 85 8.86 -0.53 13.51
N ARG A 86 8.92 -1.75 12.95
CA ARG A 86 8.35 -2.95 13.57
C ARG A 86 9.07 -3.34 14.87
N LEU A 87 10.38 -3.28 14.90
CA LEU A 87 11.16 -3.56 16.12
C LEU A 87 10.88 -2.54 17.23
N ASN A 88 10.68 -1.28 16.89
CA ASN A 88 10.30 -0.25 17.88
C ASN A 88 8.90 -0.53 18.44
N LEU A 89 7.93 -0.81 17.56
CA LEU A 89 6.57 -1.20 17.96
C LEU A 89 6.59 -2.43 18.90
N PHE A 90 7.35 -3.46 18.53
CA PHE A 90 7.52 -4.66 19.33
C PHE A 90 8.10 -4.35 20.73
N LYS A 91 9.14 -3.50 20.79
CA LYS A 91 9.71 -3.06 22.06
C LYS A 91 8.70 -2.31 22.93
N ASP A 92 7.88 -1.45 22.31
CA ASP A 92 6.88 -0.67 23.04
C ASP A 92 5.76 -1.55 23.59
N ILE A 93 5.31 -2.55 22.84
CA ILE A 93 4.32 -3.54 23.32
C ILE A 93 4.89 -4.33 24.50
N ILE A 94 6.14 -4.82 24.39
CA ILE A 94 6.76 -5.65 25.42
C ILE A 94 7.00 -4.87 26.72
N LYS A 95 7.22 -3.57 26.69
CA LYS A 95 7.35 -2.74 27.90
C LYS A 95 6.15 -2.87 28.86
N ASN A 96 4.98 -3.17 28.32
CA ASN A 96 3.75 -3.34 29.10
C ASN A 96 3.62 -4.73 29.75
N TYR A 97 4.57 -5.63 29.51
CA TYR A 97 4.59 -7.00 30.04
C TYR A 97 5.40 -7.07 31.33
N SER A 98 5.07 -8.03 32.19
CA SER A 98 5.87 -8.31 33.38
C SER A 98 7.30 -8.75 32.99
N LYS A 99 8.27 -8.58 33.89
CA LYS A 99 9.66 -8.96 33.63
C LYS A 99 9.81 -10.43 33.23
N ASN A 100 9.01 -11.32 33.81
CA ASN A 100 9.05 -12.75 33.48
C ASN A 100 8.50 -13.00 32.06
N GLU A 101 7.38 -12.37 31.70
CA GLU A 101 6.81 -12.47 30.37
C GLU A 101 7.77 -11.88 29.31
N GLN A 102 8.43 -10.77 29.62
CA GLN A 102 9.47 -10.21 28.72
C GLN A 102 10.61 -11.21 28.47
N GLN A 103 11.06 -11.91 29.52
CA GLN A 103 12.07 -12.95 29.37
C GLN A 103 11.57 -14.13 28.52
N ASP A 104 10.32 -14.56 28.69
CA ASP A 104 9.73 -15.64 27.90
C ASP A 104 9.65 -15.25 26.42
N VAL A 105 9.22 -14.02 26.11
CA VAL A 105 9.22 -13.50 24.72
C VAL A 105 10.63 -13.47 24.15
N MET A 106 11.61 -12.98 24.92
CA MET A 106 12.99 -12.93 24.45
C MET A 106 13.56 -14.34 24.21
N ARG A 107 13.28 -15.32 25.08
CA ARG A 107 13.65 -16.72 24.86
C ARG A 107 13.03 -17.31 23.61
N TYR A 108 11.75 -17.01 23.36
CA TYR A 108 11.04 -17.41 22.15
C TYR A 108 11.73 -16.86 20.89
N MET A 109 12.02 -15.56 20.86
CA MET A 109 12.70 -14.92 19.72
C MET A 109 14.11 -15.47 19.51
N LEU A 110 14.88 -15.64 20.59
CA LEU A 110 16.26 -16.18 20.52
C LEU A 110 16.32 -17.64 20.06
N SER A 111 15.33 -18.44 20.45
CA SER A 111 15.22 -19.85 20.07
C SER A 111 14.59 -20.06 18.69
N SER A 112 14.17 -18.98 18.02
CA SER A 112 13.41 -19.03 16.75
C SER A 112 12.13 -19.90 16.87
N GLY A 113 11.39 -19.70 17.96
CA GLY A 113 10.10 -20.35 18.20
C GLY A 113 10.16 -21.71 18.91
N LYS A 114 11.35 -22.26 19.17
CA LYS A 114 11.49 -23.61 19.78
C LYS A 114 11.07 -23.67 21.25
N VAL A 115 11.34 -22.60 22.01
CA VAL A 115 10.98 -22.50 23.43
C VAL A 115 9.88 -21.45 23.53
N LYS A 116 8.67 -21.88 23.84
CA LYS A 116 7.52 -20.96 23.93
C LYS A 116 6.73 -21.17 25.21
N ASN A 117 6.28 -20.05 25.77
CA ASN A 117 5.19 -19.98 26.71
C ASN A 117 3.94 -19.61 25.89
N GLU A 118 3.07 -20.59 25.59
CA GLU A 118 1.94 -20.41 24.69
C GLU A 118 1.06 -19.24 25.08
N ARG A 119 0.73 -19.12 26.37
CA ARG A 119 -0.14 -18.04 26.88
C ARG A 119 0.43 -16.66 26.56
N VAL A 120 1.73 -16.46 26.78
CA VAL A 120 2.40 -15.17 26.57
C VAL A 120 2.52 -14.87 25.09
N ILE A 121 2.84 -15.87 24.26
CA ILE A 121 3.00 -15.69 22.81
C ILE A 121 1.64 -15.44 22.14
N GLU A 122 0.57 -16.14 22.52
CA GLU A 122 -0.76 -15.87 21.97
C GLU A 122 -1.23 -14.46 22.31
N ARG A 123 -1.03 -14.00 23.56
CA ARG A 123 -1.31 -12.62 23.93
C ARG A 123 -0.53 -11.62 23.10
N LEU A 124 0.77 -11.86 22.92
CA LEU A 124 1.63 -11.01 22.09
C LEU A 124 1.15 -10.91 20.65
N LYS A 125 0.71 -12.01 20.04
CA LYS A 125 0.17 -12.04 18.68
C LYS A 125 -1.08 -11.17 18.53
N VAL A 126 -1.98 -11.21 19.52
CA VAL A 126 -3.18 -10.38 19.56
C VAL A 126 -2.83 -8.91 19.75
N ASP A 127 -1.94 -8.59 20.70
CA ASP A 127 -1.55 -7.21 21.00
C ASP A 127 -0.87 -6.53 19.79
N ILE A 128 0.00 -7.26 19.08
CA ILE A 128 0.62 -6.76 17.84
C ILE A 128 -0.43 -6.54 16.76
N TYR A 129 -1.32 -7.51 16.54
CA TYR A 129 -2.38 -7.40 15.54
C TYR A 129 -3.25 -6.17 15.77
N LYS A 130 -3.67 -5.94 17.02
CA LYS A 130 -4.49 -4.79 17.39
C LYS A 130 -3.81 -3.47 17.02
N VAL A 131 -2.55 -3.28 17.41
CA VAL A 131 -1.82 -2.05 17.11
C VAL A 131 -1.52 -1.91 15.61
N GLU A 132 -1.26 -3.01 14.90
CA GLU A 132 -1.07 -2.96 13.44
C GLU A 132 -2.36 -2.66 12.70
N SER A 133 -3.49 -3.21 13.12
CA SER A 133 -4.80 -2.95 12.52
C SER A 133 -5.21 -1.48 12.69
N GLU A 134 -5.05 -0.91 13.89
CA GLU A 134 -5.28 0.50 14.17
C GLU A 134 -4.43 1.40 13.24
N LYS A 135 -3.13 1.14 13.14
CA LYS A 135 -2.23 1.89 12.23
C LYS A 135 -2.56 1.71 10.76
N ARG A 136 -3.10 0.55 10.37
CA ARG A 136 -3.55 0.31 8.99
C ARG A 136 -4.78 1.14 8.69
N GLN A 137 -5.73 1.17 9.61
CA GLN A 137 -6.95 1.96 9.48
C GLN A 137 -6.65 3.47 9.44
N GLU A 138 -5.77 3.96 10.32
CA GLU A 138 -5.33 5.36 10.25
C GLU A 138 -4.70 5.73 8.91
N ARG A 139 -3.87 4.85 8.34
CA ARG A 139 -3.27 5.06 7.02
C ARG A 139 -4.30 5.05 5.91
N GLN A 140 -5.30 4.18 6.00
CA GLN A 140 -6.39 4.12 5.04
C GLN A 140 -7.22 5.40 5.11
N ASN A 141 -7.64 5.82 6.30
CA ASN A 141 -8.40 7.06 6.50
C ASN A 141 -7.64 8.29 5.95
N LYS A 142 -6.33 8.38 6.19
CA LYS A 142 -5.49 9.45 5.62
C LYS A 142 -5.44 9.43 4.09
N ARG A 143 -5.37 8.24 3.48
CA ARG A 143 -5.42 8.11 2.01
C ARG A 143 -6.77 8.57 1.47
N GLU A 144 -7.86 8.11 2.05
CA GLU A 144 -9.21 8.51 1.64
C GLU A 144 -9.42 10.02 1.77
N GLU A 145 -8.89 10.62 2.86
CA GLU A 145 -8.92 12.07 3.03
C GLU A 145 -8.11 12.82 1.95
N LEU A 146 -6.93 12.31 1.59
CA LEU A 146 -6.11 12.88 0.52
C LEU A 146 -6.82 12.76 -0.84
N TYR A 147 -7.35 11.59 -1.17
CA TYR A 147 -8.11 11.38 -2.41
C TYR A 147 -9.33 12.31 -2.48
N ARG A 148 -10.07 12.48 -1.38
CA ARG A 148 -11.20 13.41 -1.33
C ARG A 148 -10.76 14.85 -1.60
N LYS A 149 -9.65 15.30 -0.97
CA LYS A 149 -9.10 16.64 -1.21
C LYS A 149 -8.62 16.85 -2.64
N GLU A 150 -8.01 15.83 -3.25
CA GLU A 150 -7.57 15.89 -4.66
C GLU A 150 -8.77 15.90 -5.60
N PHE A 151 -9.77 15.09 -5.33
CA PHE A 151 -11.01 15.06 -6.09
C PHE A 151 -11.75 16.40 -6.04
N ASP A 152 -11.90 17.00 -4.84
CA ASP A 152 -12.54 18.31 -4.67
C ASP A 152 -11.78 19.39 -5.46
N LYS A 153 -10.44 19.39 -5.41
CA LYS A 153 -9.63 20.33 -6.21
C LYS A 153 -9.84 20.13 -7.71
N HIS A 154 -9.92 18.87 -8.15
CA HIS A 154 -10.16 18.58 -9.57
C HIS A 154 -11.55 19.06 -9.99
N LEU A 155 -12.57 18.81 -9.19
CA LEU A 155 -13.92 19.32 -9.42
C LEU A 155 -13.96 20.85 -9.53
N ASP A 156 -13.26 21.56 -8.63
CA ASP A 156 -13.20 23.01 -8.67
C ASP A 156 -12.49 23.52 -9.93
N GLN A 157 -11.45 22.83 -10.39
CA GLN A 157 -10.77 23.14 -11.65
C GLN A 157 -11.69 22.93 -12.85
N VAL A 158 -12.41 21.80 -12.90
CA VAL A 158 -13.37 21.50 -13.97
C VAL A 158 -14.46 22.52 -14.01
N LYS A 159 -15.08 22.87 -12.85
CA LYS A 159 -16.11 23.92 -12.74
C LYS A 159 -15.58 25.26 -13.26
N LYS A 160 -14.38 25.67 -12.83
CA LYS A 160 -13.76 26.90 -13.27
C LYS A 160 -13.53 26.93 -14.79
N THR A 161 -12.96 25.87 -15.34
CA THR A 161 -12.69 25.75 -16.78
C THR A 161 -14.00 25.80 -17.59
N PHE A 162 -15.06 25.18 -17.04
CA PHE A 162 -16.36 25.16 -17.68
C PHE A 162 -17.01 26.56 -17.68
N ILE A 163 -16.98 27.28 -16.56
CA ILE A 163 -17.48 28.63 -16.42
C ILE A 163 -16.74 29.57 -17.39
N ASP A 164 -15.40 29.50 -17.42
CA ASP A 164 -14.56 30.31 -18.29
C ASP A 164 -14.82 30.04 -19.79
N LYS A 165 -15.12 28.78 -20.14
CA LYS A 165 -15.31 28.34 -21.54
C LYS A 165 -16.70 28.72 -22.08
N HIS A 166 -17.71 28.79 -21.24
CA HIS A 166 -19.10 29.01 -21.66
C HIS A 166 -19.64 30.41 -21.34
N ASP A 167 -18.79 31.33 -20.83
CA ASP A 167 -19.14 32.73 -20.49
C ASP A 167 -20.44 32.82 -19.66
N ILE A 168 -20.61 31.91 -18.72
CA ILE A 168 -21.81 31.81 -17.89
C ILE A 168 -21.72 32.90 -16.82
N ASN A 169 -22.33 34.04 -17.09
CA ASN A 169 -22.40 35.24 -16.24
C ASN A 169 -22.95 34.91 -14.84
N GLY A 170 -22.09 34.44 -13.93
CA GLY A 170 -22.43 34.30 -12.52
C GLY A 170 -23.31 33.09 -12.13
N ASN A 171 -23.89 32.38 -13.09
CA ASN A 171 -24.69 31.19 -12.84
C ASN A 171 -23.80 29.94 -12.71
N VAL A 172 -23.69 29.40 -11.51
CA VAL A 172 -22.96 28.12 -11.29
C VAL A 172 -23.81 27.00 -11.91
N PRO A 173 -23.29 26.26 -12.91
CA PRO A 173 -24.04 25.15 -13.50
C PRO A 173 -24.26 24.06 -12.47
N ILE A 174 -25.44 23.45 -12.44
CA ILE A 174 -25.72 22.24 -11.68
C ILE A 174 -25.45 21.08 -12.61
N PHE A 175 -24.41 20.27 -12.27
CA PHE A 175 -24.08 19.04 -13.00
C PHE A 175 -24.90 17.90 -12.42
N ILE A 176 -25.67 17.23 -13.27
CA ILE A 176 -26.35 16.00 -12.95
C ILE A 176 -25.58 14.89 -13.69
N ASN A 177 -24.87 14.04 -12.93
CA ASN A 177 -24.29 12.83 -13.51
C ASN A 177 -25.34 11.74 -13.43
N ILE A 178 -25.85 11.31 -14.58
CA ILE A 178 -26.89 10.29 -14.68
C ILE A 178 -26.33 8.86 -14.62
N GLY A 179 -24.98 8.70 -14.63
CA GLY A 179 -24.38 7.36 -14.54
C GLY A 179 -25.01 6.34 -15.50
N GLU A 180 -25.13 5.11 -15.08
CA GLU A 180 -25.98 4.11 -15.77
C GLU A 180 -27.46 4.37 -15.42
N TRP A 181 -28.08 5.35 -16.11
CA TRP A 181 -29.51 5.62 -15.95
C TRP A 181 -30.30 4.50 -16.62
N ASP A 182 -30.99 3.70 -15.82
CA ASP A 182 -31.88 2.61 -16.28
C ASP A 182 -33.37 3.02 -16.27
N GLY A 183 -33.64 4.31 -16.01
CA GLY A 183 -34.99 4.89 -16.00
C GLY A 183 -35.47 5.34 -17.37
N ASP A 184 -36.74 5.76 -17.42
CA ASP A 184 -37.37 6.29 -18.62
C ASP A 184 -36.93 7.75 -18.91
N ASP A 185 -36.68 8.11 -20.16
CA ASP A 185 -36.26 9.45 -20.58
C ASP A 185 -37.28 10.54 -20.13
N GLU A 186 -38.56 10.20 -20.04
CA GLU A 186 -39.59 11.10 -19.52
C GLU A 186 -39.41 11.42 -18.02
N GLU A 187 -38.93 10.47 -17.24
CA GLU A 187 -38.66 10.64 -15.81
C GLU A 187 -37.42 11.52 -15.60
N LEU A 188 -36.39 11.34 -16.45
CA LEU A 188 -35.21 12.19 -16.45
C LEU A 188 -35.55 13.65 -16.76
N ASP A 189 -36.27 13.89 -17.84
CA ASP A 189 -36.71 15.23 -18.26
C ASP A 189 -37.53 15.92 -17.16
N LYS A 190 -38.39 15.17 -16.46
CA LYS A 190 -39.18 15.69 -15.35
C LYS A 190 -38.28 16.09 -14.18
N THR A 191 -37.31 15.25 -13.82
CA THR A 191 -36.36 15.51 -12.73
C THR A 191 -35.46 16.71 -13.05
N VAL A 192 -34.95 16.80 -14.28
CA VAL A 192 -34.16 17.95 -14.77
C VAL A 192 -34.98 19.23 -14.71
N LYS A 193 -36.25 19.18 -15.09
CA LYS A 193 -37.15 20.32 -15.03
C LYS A 193 -37.45 20.73 -13.61
N GLU A 194 -37.72 19.82 -12.69
CA GLU A 194 -37.93 20.09 -11.27
C GLU A 194 -36.71 20.78 -10.64
N ILE A 195 -35.50 20.32 -10.96
CA ILE A 195 -34.24 20.91 -10.47
C ILE A 195 -34.03 22.30 -11.07
N SER A 196 -34.33 22.46 -12.36
CA SER A 196 -34.25 23.78 -13.05
C SER A 196 -35.24 24.77 -12.49
N ASP A 197 -36.48 24.37 -12.24
CA ASP A 197 -37.54 25.23 -11.67
C ASP A 197 -37.22 25.61 -10.20
N ALA A 198 -36.60 24.71 -9.45
CA ALA A 198 -36.13 24.99 -8.08
C ALA A 198 -34.92 25.93 -8.03
N ASN A 199 -34.16 26.04 -9.13
CA ASN A 199 -32.94 26.83 -9.21
C ASN A 199 -32.93 27.75 -10.45
N PRO A 200 -33.80 28.75 -10.53
CA PRO A 200 -34.00 29.54 -11.73
C PRO A 200 -32.78 30.34 -12.21
N ASN A 201 -31.77 30.48 -11.33
CA ASN A 201 -30.52 31.18 -11.64
C ASN A 201 -29.36 30.24 -11.96
N HIS A 202 -29.65 28.97 -12.18
CA HIS A 202 -28.61 27.96 -12.47
C HIS A 202 -28.92 27.26 -13.80
N THR A 203 -27.88 26.99 -14.58
CA THR A 203 -27.97 26.13 -15.76
C THR A 203 -27.81 24.69 -15.35
N VAL A 204 -28.82 23.86 -15.60
CA VAL A 204 -28.72 22.41 -15.35
C VAL A 204 -28.07 21.76 -16.56
N ILE A 205 -26.99 21.01 -16.33
CA ILE A 205 -26.26 20.27 -17.35
C ILE A 205 -26.34 18.79 -17.00
N VAL A 206 -26.86 18.01 -17.93
CA VAL A 206 -26.92 16.55 -17.84
C VAL A 206 -25.77 16.04 -18.66
N ASP A 207 -24.89 15.28 -18.04
CA ASP A 207 -23.68 14.74 -18.67
C ASP A 207 -23.74 13.21 -18.68
N ASP A 208 -23.67 12.63 -19.88
CA ASP A 208 -23.60 11.19 -20.15
C ASP A 208 -22.13 10.74 -20.17
N ILE A 209 -21.38 10.99 -19.10
CA ILE A 209 -20.01 10.47 -19.03
C ILE A 209 -20.07 9.01 -18.58
N PRO A 210 -19.78 8.04 -19.46
CA PRO A 210 -19.60 6.66 -19.03
C PRO A 210 -18.44 6.59 -18.03
N LEU A 211 -18.68 5.97 -16.89
CA LEU A 211 -17.61 5.63 -15.95
C LEU A 211 -16.69 4.63 -16.68
N GLU A 212 -15.53 5.09 -17.11
CA GLU A 212 -14.48 4.19 -17.60
C GLU A 212 -14.02 3.30 -16.44
N ASP A 213 -14.12 1.98 -16.64
CA ASP A 213 -13.66 0.91 -15.74
C ASP A 213 -12.12 0.93 -15.49
#